data_f74ad1432c48bd23aa0a8602868d85fe
#
_entry.id   f74ad1432c48bd23aa0a8602868d85fe
#
_cell.length_a   1.000
_cell.length_b   1.000
_cell.length_c   1.000
_cell.angle_alpha   90.00
_cell.angle_beta   90.00
_cell.angle_gamma   90.00
#
_symmetry.space_group_name_H-M   'P 1'
#
loop_
_entity.id
_entity.type
_entity.pdbx_description
1 polymer ?
#
loop_
_entity_poly.entity_id
_entity_poly.type
_entity_poly.pdbx_seq_one_letter_code
_entity_poly.pdbx_strand_id
1 'polypeptide(L)'
;MMKNSLAKKPIITYFLIGIMVIYFIFMTFAGGTSNNNVLIEFGAEYNPLIKAGQIWRLITPIFIHIGYQHLILNMIVLYFLGSIIEKNYGHFRYLFIFLVSGIVGNLFSFAFENGISAGSSTSIFGLFGAYFVLYLNLKNNTFIQNNAKTFLIFIILNFIFDLFIPSISIIGHLGGLIGGILISLVLGIKGFKTLNKKCIIFYANALIIVIMVKDLKVIPLG
;
A
#
# COMPACT_ATOMS: atom_id res chain seq x y z
N MET A 1 -34.56 5.62 -9.26
CA MET A 1 -34.03 4.75 -10.33
C MET A 1 -32.50 4.79 -10.25
N MET A 2 -31.88 3.83 -9.60
CA MET A 2 -30.41 3.67 -9.63
C MET A 2 -30.05 3.11 -11.01
N LYS A 3 -29.41 3.96 -11.85
CA LYS A 3 -28.79 3.51 -13.09
C LYS A 3 -27.84 2.36 -12.74
N ASN A 4 -28.13 1.15 -13.21
CA ASN A 4 -27.19 0.03 -13.22
C ASN A 4 -25.86 0.51 -13.82
N SER A 5 -24.91 0.90 -13.02
CA SER A 5 -23.54 1.01 -13.45
C SER A 5 -23.09 -0.44 -13.65
N LEU A 6 -23.05 -0.87 -14.90
CA LEU A 6 -22.35 -2.08 -15.33
C LEU A 6 -21.06 -2.16 -14.49
N ALA A 7 -20.96 -3.19 -13.66
CA ALA A 7 -19.83 -3.37 -12.76
C ALA A 7 -18.56 -3.39 -13.62
N LYS A 8 -17.84 -2.28 -13.64
CA LYS A 8 -16.61 -2.17 -14.41
C LYS A 8 -15.64 -3.25 -13.92
N LYS A 9 -15.13 -4.04 -14.86
CA LYS A 9 -14.11 -5.05 -14.54
C LYS A 9 -12.95 -4.37 -13.82
N PRO A 10 -12.37 -5.00 -12.79
CA PRO A 10 -11.23 -4.42 -12.04
C PRO A 10 -9.92 -4.58 -12.83
N ILE A 11 -9.81 -3.83 -13.93
CA ILE A 11 -8.74 -3.96 -14.93
C ILE A 11 -7.39 -3.58 -14.33
N ILE A 12 -7.35 -2.53 -13.52
CA ILE A 12 -6.10 -2.08 -12.88
C ILE A 12 -5.63 -3.08 -11.85
N THR A 13 -6.54 -3.69 -11.09
CA THR A 13 -6.19 -4.78 -10.15
C THR A 13 -5.50 -5.93 -10.87
N TYR A 14 -6.07 -6.39 -12.00
CA TYR A 14 -5.47 -7.47 -12.77
C TYR A 14 -4.14 -7.07 -13.41
N PHE A 15 -4.02 -5.85 -13.87
CA PHE A 15 -2.79 -5.30 -14.42
C PHE A 15 -1.67 -5.24 -13.38
N LEU A 16 -1.97 -4.77 -12.15
CA LEU A 16 -1.01 -4.74 -11.04
C LEU A 16 -0.56 -6.14 -10.65
N ILE A 17 -1.48 -7.11 -10.53
CA ILE A 17 -1.15 -8.52 -10.29
C ILE A 17 -0.23 -9.04 -11.38
N GLY A 18 -0.55 -8.79 -12.65
CA GLY A 18 0.27 -9.22 -13.79
C GLY A 18 1.69 -8.68 -13.74
N ILE A 19 1.87 -7.39 -13.46
CA ILE A 19 3.19 -6.76 -13.31
C ILE A 19 3.99 -7.45 -12.20
N MET A 20 3.40 -7.65 -11.02
CA MET A 20 4.09 -8.26 -9.87
C MET A 20 4.51 -9.70 -10.14
N VAL A 21 3.65 -10.48 -10.81
CA VAL A 21 3.98 -11.85 -11.22
C VAL A 21 5.12 -11.87 -12.23
N ILE A 22 5.09 -10.99 -13.24
CA ILE A 22 6.16 -10.86 -14.24
C ILE A 22 7.47 -10.47 -13.55
N TYR A 23 7.43 -9.47 -12.65
CA TYR A 23 8.61 -9.03 -11.90
C TYR A 23 9.21 -10.17 -11.07
N PHE A 24 8.36 -10.95 -10.40
CA PHE A 24 8.77 -12.12 -9.62
C PHE A 24 9.43 -13.21 -10.47
N ILE A 25 8.91 -13.45 -11.67
CA ILE A 25 9.49 -14.41 -12.61
C ILE A 25 10.90 -13.96 -13.02
N PHE A 26 11.09 -12.69 -13.38
CA PHE A 26 12.42 -12.16 -13.72
C PHE A 26 13.41 -12.29 -12.56
N MET A 27 13.01 -11.96 -11.34
CA MET A 27 13.86 -12.11 -10.15
C MET A 27 14.23 -13.58 -9.89
N THR A 28 13.29 -14.50 -10.14
CA THR A 28 13.56 -15.94 -9.99
C THR A 28 14.69 -16.40 -10.91
N PHE A 29 14.67 -15.97 -12.17
CA PHE A 29 15.73 -16.28 -13.14
C PHE A 29 17.05 -15.52 -12.87
N ALA A 30 16.99 -14.36 -12.23
CA ALA A 30 18.15 -13.56 -11.89
C ALA A 30 18.93 -14.05 -10.65
N GLY A 31 18.52 -15.15 -10.03
CA GLY A 31 19.22 -15.71 -8.87
C GLY A 31 18.36 -15.89 -7.62
N GLY A 32 17.04 -15.72 -7.77
CA GLY A 32 16.04 -16.06 -6.75
C GLY A 32 15.50 -14.88 -5.96
N THR A 33 14.24 -14.99 -5.61
CA THR A 33 13.45 -13.91 -4.97
C THR A 33 13.70 -13.77 -3.46
N SER A 34 14.53 -14.62 -2.86
CA SER A 34 14.98 -14.52 -1.46
C SER A 34 16.46 -14.13 -1.35
N ASN A 35 17.12 -13.87 -2.47
CA ASN A 35 18.52 -13.43 -2.51
C ASN A 35 18.58 -11.91 -2.35
N ASN A 36 19.23 -11.45 -1.28
CA ASN A 36 19.33 -10.02 -0.97
C ASN A 36 19.97 -9.19 -2.09
N ASN A 37 20.97 -9.73 -2.80
CA ASN A 37 21.59 -9.01 -3.91
C ASN A 37 20.59 -8.80 -5.05
N VAL A 38 19.81 -9.84 -5.41
CA VAL A 38 18.77 -9.74 -6.41
C VAL A 38 17.68 -8.77 -5.98
N LEU A 39 17.24 -8.81 -4.70
CA LEU A 39 16.27 -7.85 -4.17
C LEU A 39 16.75 -6.41 -4.33
N ILE A 40 18.00 -6.13 -3.96
CA ILE A 40 18.60 -4.79 -4.08
C ILE A 40 18.74 -4.38 -5.55
N GLU A 41 19.21 -5.25 -6.43
CA GLU A 41 19.32 -4.98 -7.87
C GLU A 41 17.98 -4.64 -8.50
N PHE A 42 16.93 -5.36 -8.14
CA PHE A 42 15.58 -5.14 -8.65
C PHE A 42 14.87 -3.96 -8.00
N GLY A 43 15.45 -3.28 -7.01
CA GLY A 43 14.95 -2.03 -6.46
C GLY A 43 14.16 -2.18 -5.16
N ALA A 44 14.41 -3.22 -4.35
CA ALA A 44 13.89 -3.30 -2.99
C ALA A 44 14.28 -2.07 -2.16
N GLU A 45 13.48 -1.75 -1.16
CA GLU A 45 13.81 -0.73 -0.18
C GLU A 45 15.11 -1.12 0.54
N TYR A 46 16.06 -0.22 0.53
CA TYR A 46 17.34 -0.37 1.21
C TYR A 46 17.87 0.99 1.62
N ASN A 47 17.83 1.29 2.92
CA ASN A 47 18.09 2.62 3.47
C ASN A 47 19.42 3.23 3.01
N PRO A 48 20.56 2.52 2.93
CA PRO A 48 21.81 3.11 2.48
C PRO A 48 21.73 3.67 1.06
N LEU A 49 21.06 2.99 0.13
CA LEU A 49 20.92 3.43 -1.25
C LEU A 49 19.89 4.55 -1.40
N ILE A 50 18.81 4.57 -0.58
CA ILE A 50 17.86 5.69 -0.54
C ILE A 50 18.59 6.96 -0.08
N LYS A 51 19.39 6.87 0.99
CA LYS A 51 20.23 7.97 1.49
C LYS A 51 21.30 8.44 0.46
N ALA A 52 21.75 7.53 -0.40
CA ALA A 52 22.61 7.84 -1.54
C ALA A 52 21.88 8.46 -2.75
N GLY A 53 20.57 8.79 -2.62
CA GLY A 53 19.77 9.46 -3.65
C GLY A 53 18.90 8.55 -4.52
N GLN A 54 18.86 7.24 -4.26
CA GLN A 54 18.01 6.30 -5.02
C GLN A 54 16.55 6.32 -4.51
N ILE A 55 15.91 7.49 -4.60
CA ILE A 55 14.54 7.73 -4.06
C ILE A 55 13.46 6.88 -4.73
N TRP A 56 13.68 6.35 -5.93
CA TRP A 56 12.75 5.43 -6.59
C TRP A 56 12.52 4.14 -5.78
N ARG A 57 13.43 3.79 -4.86
CA ARG A 57 13.29 2.68 -3.92
C ARG A 57 12.20 2.89 -2.84
N LEU A 58 11.50 4.02 -2.89
CA LEU A 58 10.24 4.22 -2.16
C LEU A 58 9.02 3.77 -2.97
N ILE A 59 9.19 3.50 -4.27
CA ILE A 59 8.11 3.09 -5.18
C ILE A 59 8.29 1.64 -5.64
N THR A 60 9.49 1.30 -6.08
CA THR A 60 9.78 -0.02 -6.68
C THR A 60 9.52 -1.20 -5.76
N PRO A 61 9.71 -1.13 -4.42
CA PRO A 61 9.42 -2.24 -3.51
C PRO A 61 7.98 -2.75 -3.59
N ILE A 62 7.03 -1.88 -3.94
CA ILE A 62 5.61 -2.23 -4.09
C ILE A 62 5.40 -3.39 -5.08
N PHE A 63 6.28 -3.53 -6.06
CA PHE A 63 6.18 -4.53 -7.13
C PHE A 63 7.03 -5.78 -6.90
N ILE A 64 7.90 -5.76 -5.88
CA ILE A 64 8.84 -6.84 -5.55
C ILE A 64 8.27 -7.72 -4.44
N HIS A 65 8.50 -9.04 -4.50
CA HIS A 65 8.04 -9.96 -3.46
C HIS A 65 9.13 -10.94 -3.07
N ILE A 66 9.28 -11.13 -1.75
CA ILE A 66 10.27 -12.02 -1.15
C ILE A 66 9.65 -13.41 -0.97
N GLY A 67 10.04 -14.36 -1.84
CA GLY A 67 9.53 -15.72 -1.83
C GLY A 67 8.09 -15.86 -2.36
N TYR A 68 7.75 -17.06 -2.78
CA TYR A 68 6.47 -17.35 -3.43
C TYR A 68 5.25 -17.22 -2.50
N GLN A 69 5.41 -17.55 -1.22
CA GLN A 69 4.31 -17.43 -0.24
C GLN A 69 3.86 -15.99 -0.08
N HIS A 70 4.82 -15.08 0.05
CA HIS A 70 4.55 -13.63 0.16
C HIS A 70 3.84 -13.10 -1.10
N LEU A 71 4.31 -13.49 -2.30
CA LEU A 71 3.62 -13.13 -3.54
C LEU A 71 2.18 -13.63 -3.55
N ILE A 72 1.96 -14.94 -3.33
CA ILE A 72 0.64 -15.56 -3.43
C ILE A 72 -0.35 -14.90 -2.47
N LEU A 73 0.02 -14.71 -1.21
CA LEU A 73 -0.85 -14.10 -0.21
C LEU A 73 -1.22 -12.66 -0.60
N ASN A 74 -0.24 -11.87 -1.03
CA ASN A 74 -0.51 -10.50 -1.50
C ASN A 74 -1.43 -10.49 -2.74
N MET A 75 -1.20 -11.38 -3.71
CA MET A 75 -2.05 -11.44 -4.92
C MET A 75 -3.48 -11.86 -4.60
N ILE A 76 -3.70 -12.79 -3.69
CA ILE A 76 -5.04 -13.19 -3.24
C ILE A 76 -5.76 -11.98 -2.62
N VAL A 77 -5.12 -11.30 -1.66
CA VAL A 77 -5.75 -10.14 -1.00
C VAL A 77 -5.98 -9.02 -1.99
N LEU A 78 -5.02 -8.73 -2.85
CA LEU A 78 -5.15 -7.71 -3.89
C LEU A 78 -6.28 -8.02 -4.88
N TYR A 79 -6.44 -9.27 -5.28
CA TYR A 79 -7.52 -9.70 -6.16
C TYR A 79 -8.90 -9.40 -5.55
N PHE A 80 -9.13 -9.77 -4.30
CA PHE A 80 -10.43 -9.58 -3.65
C PHE A 80 -10.65 -8.12 -3.22
N LEU A 81 -9.77 -7.59 -2.38
CA LEU A 81 -9.90 -6.24 -1.83
C LEU A 81 -9.74 -5.18 -2.91
N GLY A 82 -8.70 -5.30 -3.75
CA GLY A 82 -8.44 -4.38 -4.86
C GLY A 82 -9.64 -4.27 -5.79
N SER A 83 -10.25 -5.41 -6.15
CA SER A 83 -11.45 -5.43 -6.99
C SER A 83 -12.63 -4.67 -6.38
N ILE A 84 -12.80 -4.75 -5.06
CA ILE A 84 -13.86 -4.01 -4.35
C ILE A 84 -13.55 -2.51 -4.38
N ILE A 85 -12.32 -2.13 -4.08
CA ILE A 85 -11.92 -0.71 -4.03
C ILE A 85 -11.99 -0.10 -5.43
N GLU A 86 -11.46 -0.78 -6.45
CA GLU A 86 -11.48 -0.30 -7.83
C GLU A 86 -12.90 -0.08 -8.35
N LYS A 87 -13.84 -0.99 -8.06
CA LYS A 87 -15.26 -0.85 -8.43
C LYS A 87 -15.92 0.38 -7.79
N ASN A 88 -15.57 0.72 -6.55
CA ASN A 88 -16.21 1.81 -5.80
C ASN A 88 -15.55 3.17 -6.04
N TYR A 89 -14.23 3.22 -6.18
CA TYR A 89 -13.50 4.47 -6.43
C TYR A 89 -13.31 4.76 -7.93
N GLY A 90 -13.29 3.73 -8.78
CA GLY A 90 -12.93 3.79 -10.20
C GLY A 90 -11.42 3.64 -10.41
N HIS A 91 -11.02 3.33 -11.65
CA HIS A 91 -9.67 2.91 -12.02
C HIS A 91 -8.56 3.87 -11.56
N PHE A 92 -8.67 5.15 -11.91
CA PHE A 92 -7.62 6.15 -11.61
C PHE A 92 -7.49 6.41 -10.10
N ARG A 93 -8.59 6.61 -9.38
CA ARG A 93 -8.53 6.84 -7.94
C ARG A 93 -7.98 5.63 -7.20
N TYR A 94 -8.40 4.43 -7.59
CA TYR A 94 -7.87 3.19 -7.07
C TYR A 94 -6.34 3.09 -7.25
N LEU A 95 -5.84 3.35 -8.46
CA LEU A 95 -4.41 3.35 -8.73
C LEU A 95 -3.65 4.37 -7.86
N PHE A 96 -4.20 5.58 -7.72
CA PHE A 96 -3.63 6.60 -6.84
C PHE A 96 -3.62 6.17 -5.37
N ILE A 97 -4.72 5.59 -4.87
CA ILE A 97 -4.79 5.06 -3.51
C ILE A 97 -3.71 4.00 -3.32
N PHE A 98 -3.60 3.06 -4.23
CA PHE A 98 -2.64 1.97 -4.18
C PHE A 98 -1.19 2.47 -4.14
N LEU A 99 -0.81 3.33 -5.07
CA LEU A 99 0.56 3.84 -5.17
C LEU A 99 0.92 4.78 -4.01
N VAL A 100 0.06 5.77 -3.71
CA VAL A 100 0.35 6.75 -2.67
C VAL A 100 0.42 6.10 -1.29
N SER A 101 -0.49 5.17 -0.98
CA SER A 101 -0.43 4.47 0.30
C SER A 101 0.80 3.58 0.43
N GLY A 102 1.22 2.92 -0.65
CA GLY A 102 2.45 2.15 -0.68
C GLY A 102 3.69 3.02 -0.45
N ILE A 103 3.77 4.17 -1.11
CA ILE A 103 4.86 5.15 -0.92
C ILE A 103 4.88 5.66 0.52
N VAL A 104 3.73 6.01 1.10
CA VAL A 104 3.65 6.45 2.51
C VAL A 104 4.10 5.32 3.44
N GLY A 105 3.69 4.08 3.19
CA GLY A 105 4.15 2.93 3.96
C GLY A 105 5.66 2.74 3.88
N ASN A 106 6.24 2.79 2.68
CA ASN A 106 7.68 2.66 2.49
C ASN A 106 8.45 3.85 3.11
N LEU A 107 7.89 5.07 3.10
CA LEU A 107 8.46 6.20 3.84
C LEU A 107 8.48 5.96 5.35
N PHE A 108 7.43 5.35 5.91
CA PHE A 108 7.41 4.97 7.32
C PHE A 108 8.45 3.89 7.62
N SER A 109 8.54 2.85 6.79
CA SER A 109 9.59 1.82 6.91
C SER A 109 10.99 2.46 6.86
N PHE A 110 11.27 3.26 5.84
CA PHE A 110 12.53 3.99 5.70
C PHE A 110 12.90 4.85 6.91
N ALA A 111 11.91 5.54 7.50
CA ALA A 111 12.13 6.46 8.62
C ALA A 111 12.35 5.75 9.98
N PHE A 112 11.78 4.57 10.18
CA PHE A 112 11.71 3.94 11.50
C PHE A 112 12.31 2.54 11.59
N GLU A 113 12.60 1.92 10.45
CA GLU A 113 13.17 0.57 10.37
C GLU A 113 14.46 0.58 9.55
N ASN A 114 15.26 -0.46 9.71
CA ASN A 114 16.46 -0.66 8.92
C ASN A 114 16.43 -2.07 8.33
N GLY A 115 16.79 -2.19 7.06
CA GLY A 115 16.83 -3.50 6.40
C GLY A 115 16.50 -3.41 4.92
N ILE A 116 16.26 -4.58 4.34
CA ILE A 116 15.74 -4.73 2.99
C ILE A 116 14.24 -5.02 3.13
N SER A 117 13.38 -4.18 2.52
CA SER A 117 11.94 -4.39 2.51
C SER A 117 11.42 -4.42 1.08
N ALA A 118 10.43 -5.30 0.85
CA ALA A 118 9.75 -5.42 -0.42
C ALA A 118 8.40 -6.11 -0.25
N GLY A 119 7.40 -5.68 -1.01
CA GLY A 119 6.06 -6.23 -1.02
C GLY A 119 5.01 -5.18 -1.32
N SER A 120 3.90 -5.59 -1.95
CA SER A 120 2.73 -4.75 -2.14
C SER A 120 1.89 -4.57 -0.87
N SER A 121 2.29 -5.18 0.22
CA SER A 121 1.54 -5.19 1.48
C SER A 121 1.28 -3.79 2.04
N THR A 122 2.23 -2.87 1.95
CA THR A 122 2.05 -1.45 2.33
C THR A 122 0.88 -0.81 1.56
N SER A 123 0.80 -1.05 0.24
CA SER A 123 -0.32 -0.61 -0.60
C SER A 123 -1.62 -1.33 -0.24
N ILE A 124 -1.58 -2.64 0.03
CA ILE A 124 -2.75 -3.44 0.43
C ILE A 124 -3.31 -2.95 1.76
N PHE A 125 -2.47 -2.63 2.75
CA PHE A 125 -2.92 -1.98 3.98
C PHE A 125 -3.57 -0.62 3.69
N GLY A 126 -3.08 0.11 2.70
CA GLY A 126 -3.74 1.31 2.20
C GLY A 126 -5.12 1.05 1.61
N LEU A 127 -5.31 -0.06 0.90
CA LEU A 127 -6.64 -0.46 0.41
C LEU A 127 -7.58 -0.84 1.55
N PHE A 128 -7.10 -1.43 2.66
CA PHE A 128 -7.91 -1.60 3.87
C PHE A 128 -8.33 -0.25 4.46
N GLY A 129 -7.43 0.75 4.47
CA GLY A 129 -7.75 2.12 4.85
C GLY A 129 -8.83 2.74 3.96
N ALA A 130 -8.75 2.52 2.65
CA ALA A 130 -9.78 2.95 1.70
C ALA A 130 -11.11 2.23 1.94
N TYR A 131 -11.07 0.94 2.28
CA TYR A 131 -12.27 0.18 2.65
C TYR A 131 -12.95 0.76 3.90
N PHE A 132 -12.17 1.13 4.91
CA PHE A 132 -12.71 1.80 6.09
C PHE A 132 -13.45 3.09 5.74
N VAL A 133 -12.91 3.89 4.82
CA VAL A 133 -13.59 5.09 4.30
C VAL A 133 -14.88 4.73 3.55
N LEU A 134 -14.90 3.65 2.75
CA LEU A 134 -16.13 3.14 2.14
C LEU A 134 -17.17 2.74 3.19
N TYR A 135 -16.76 2.01 4.21
CA TYR A 135 -17.62 1.57 5.31
C TYR A 135 -18.32 2.75 6.01
N LEU A 136 -17.57 3.82 6.30
CA LEU A 136 -18.14 5.01 6.96
C LEU A 136 -19.13 5.77 6.07
N ASN A 137 -18.93 5.76 4.75
CA ASN A 137 -19.74 6.55 3.81
C ASN A 137 -20.89 5.77 3.18
N LEU A 138 -20.76 4.45 3.01
CA LEU A 138 -21.74 3.59 2.33
C LEU A 138 -22.58 2.79 3.34
N LYS A 139 -23.18 3.45 4.32
CA LYS A 139 -23.95 2.82 5.41
C LYS A 139 -25.11 1.94 4.93
N ASN A 140 -25.72 2.26 3.78
CA ASN A 140 -26.83 1.50 3.20
C ASN A 140 -26.37 0.39 2.24
N ASN A 141 -25.07 0.19 2.05
CA ASN A 141 -24.54 -0.87 1.22
C ASN A 141 -24.30 -2.13 2.09
N THR A 142 -25.23 -3.06 2.04
CA THR A 142 -25.17 -4.29 2.86
C THR A 142 -23.90 -5.10 2.62
N PHE A 143 -23.39 -5.16 1.38
CA PHE A 143 -22.15 -5.87 1.07
C PHE A 143 -20.97 -5.25 1.80
N ILE A 144 -20.81 -3.92 1.74
CA ILE A 144 -19.70 -3.20 2.43
C ILE A 144 -19.85 -3.36 3.95
N GLN A 145 -21.08 -3.21 4.50
CA GLN A 145 -21.29 -3.29 5.93
C GLN A 145 -21.01 -4.71 6.48
N ASN A 146 -21.49 -5.75 5.80
CA ASN A 146 -21.35 -7.14 6.25
C ASN A 146 -19.90 -7.65 6.18
N ASN A 147 -19.10 -7.16 5.22
CA ASN A 147 -17.70 -7.59 5.08
C ASN A 147 -16.73 -6.78 5.96
N ALA A 148 -17.15 -5.67 6.57
CA ALA A 148 -16.26 -4.81 7.36
C ALA A 148 -15.60 -5.55 8.53
N LYS A 149 -16.36 -6.39 9.25
CA LYS A 149 -15.83 -7.20 10.36
C LYS A 149 -14.75 -8.18 9.87
N THR A 150 -14.99 -8.84 8.74
CA THR A 150 -14.04 -9.79 8.14
C THR A 150 -12.73 -9.09 7.79
N PHE A 151 -12.78 -7.92 7.16
CA PHE A 151 -11.58 -7.16 6.82
C PHE A 151 -10.86 -6.62 8.06
N LEU A 152 -11.59 -6.19 9.09
CA LEU A 152 -10.98 -5.78 10.36
C LEU A 152 -10.22 -6.95 11.01
N ILE A 153 -10.84 -8.13 11.09
CA ILE A 153 -10.19 -9.33 11.62
C ILE A 153 -8.93 -9.65 10.79
N PHE A 154 -9.02 -9.52 9.48
CA PHE A 154 -7.88 -9.78 8.58
C PHE A 154 -6.71 -8.81 8.85
N ILE A 155 -6.98 -7.52 9.05
CA ILE A 155 -5.98 -6.52 9.44
C ILE A 155 -5.32 -6.91 10.77
N ILE A 156 -6.12 -7.23 11.80
CA ILE A 156 -5.62 -7.59 13.12
C ILE A 156 -4.73 -8.84 13.05
N LEU A 157 -5.18 -9.87 12.34
CA LEU A 157 -4.40 -11.09 12.18
C LEU A 157 -3.08 -10.83 11.44
N ASN A 158 -3.08 -10.00 10.39
CA ASN A 158 -1.83 -9.64 9.73
C ASN A 158 -0.87 -8.94 10.68
N PHE A 159 -1.30 -7.94 11.45
CA PHE A 159 -0.44 -7.28 12.44
C PHE A 159 0.09 -8.25 13.51
N ILE A 160 -0.72 -9.24 13.92
CA ILE A 160 -0.26 -10.29 14.84
C ILE A 160 0.82 -11.16 14.18
N PHE A 161 0.60 -11.59 12.93
CA PHE A 161 1.60 -12.39 12.19
C PHE A 161 2.89 -11.62 11.94
N ASP A 162 2.81 -10.33 11.63
CA ASP A 162 3.97 -9.45 11.42
C ASP A 162 4.90 -9.42 12.63
N LEU A 163 4.36 -9.53 13.86
CA LEU A 163 5.17 -9.58 15.09
C LEU A 163 6.10 -10.81 15.15
N PHE A 164 5.77 -11.87 14.42
CA PHE A 164 6.53 -13.12 14.43
C PHE A 164 7.43 -13.28 13.18
N ILE A 165 7.38 -12.36 12.23
CA ILE A 165 8.14 -12.42 10.97
C ILE A 165 9.03 -11.20 10.83
N PRO A 166 10.31 -11.28 11.22
CA PRO A 166 11.22 -10.11 11.28
C PRO A 166 11.45 -9.40 9.92
N SER A 167 11.15 -10.07 8.81
CA SER A 167 11.31 -9.49 7.47
C SER A 167 10.13 -8.66 7.00
N ILE A 168 9.07 -8.51 7.82
CA ILE A 168 7.88 -7.74 7.49
C ILE A 168 7.90 -6.42 8.26
N SER A 169 7.69 -5.32 7.55
CA SER A 169 7.64 -3.97 8.10
C SER A 169 6.27 -3.67 8.73
N ILE A 170 6.15 -3.82 10.04
CA ILE A 170 4.93 -3.44 10.80
C ILE A 170 4.67 -1.94 10.65
N ILE A 171 5.71 -1.14 10.75
CA ILE A 171 5.61 0.33 10.63
C ILE A 171 5.22 0.72 9.21
N GLY A 172 5.75 0.02 8.20
CA GLY A 172 5.33 0.20 6.82
C GLY A 172 3.84 -0.11 6.59
N HIS A 173 3.33 -1.19 7.20
CA HIS A 173 1.90 -1.53 7.13
C HIS A 173 1.03 -0.45 7.79
N LEU A 174 1.43 0.05 8.96
CA LEU A 174 0.73 1.14 9.63
C LEU A 174 0.74 2.43 8.80
N GLY A 175 1.91 2.78 8.24
CA GLY A 175 2.05 3.91 7.31
C GLY A 175 1.15 3.78 6.10
N GLY A 176 1.11 2.60 5.50
CA GLY A 176 0.23 2.27 4.37
C GLY A 176 -1.24 2.46 4.72
N LEU A 177 -1.69 1.91 5.84
CA LEU A 177 -3.07 2.05 6.33
C LEU A 177 -3.47 3.52 6.51
N ILE A 178 -2.64 4.30 7.20
CA ILE A 178 -2.86 5.74 7.41
C ILE A 178 -2.87 6.48 6.07
N GLY A 179 -1.89 6.24 5.21
CA GLY A 179 -1.80 6.83 3.87
C GLY A 179 -3.03 6.54 3.03
N GLY A 180 -3.53 5.30 3.08
CA GLY A 180 -4.74 4.89 2.37
C GLY A 180 -6.01 5.57 2.87
N ILE A 181 -6.17 5.73 4.18
CA ILE A 181 -7.29 6.51 4.76
C ILE A 181 -7.23 7.96 4.25
N LEU A 182 -6.07 8.61 4.39
CA LEU A 182 -5.91 10.02 4.05
C LEU A 182 -6.15 10.29 2.57
N ILE A 183 -5.51 9.52 1.68
CA ILE A 183 -5.69 9.72 0.24
C ILE A 183 -7.12 9.40 -0.22
N SER A 184 -7.76 8.40 0.39
CA SER A 184 -9.16 8.07 0.08
C SER A 184 -10.13 9.17 0.47
N LEU A 185 -9.89 9.84 1.60
CA LEU A 185 -10.64 11.01 2.03
C LEU A 185 -10.43 12.21 1.09
N VAL A 186 -9.19 12.41 0.60
CA VAL A 186 -8.86 13.48 -0.38
C VAL A 186 -9.56 13.25 -1.71
N LEU A 187 -9.44 12.04 -2.26
CA LEU A 187 -10.00 11.72 -3.58
C LEU A 187 -11.53 11.61 -3.55
N GLY A 188 -12.08 11.23 -2.39
CA GLY A 188 -13.50 11.01 -2.19
C GLY A 188 -14.09 9.89 -3.02
N ILE A 189 -15.26 9.43 -2.62
CA ILE A 189 -16.07 8.43 -3.33
C ILE A 189 -16.99 9.18 -4.30
N LYS A 190 -17.17 8.67 -5.50
CA LYS A 190 -18.06 9.26 -6.51
C LYS A 190 -19.50 9.37 -5.95
N GLY A 191 -20.02 10.60 -5.89
CA GLY A 191 -21.38 10.88 -5.42
C GLY A 191 -21.53 11.15 -3.90
N PHE A 192 -20.42 11.17 -3.14
CA PHE A 192 -20.44 11.49 -1.71
C PHE A 192 -19.67 12.78 -1.42
N LYS A 193 -20.15 13.56 -0.40
CA LYS A 193 -19.42 14.73 0.08
C LYS A 193 -18.11 14.28 0.72
N THR A 194 -17.00 14.80 0.24
CA THR A 194 -15.69 14.59 0.87
C THR A 194 -15.53 15.53 2.05
N LEU A 195 -14.71 15.13 3.03
CA LEU A 195 -14.23 16.03 4.08
C LEU A 195 -13.51 17.23 3.46
N ASN A 196 -13.36 18.32 4.23
CA ASN A 196 -12.66 19.51 3.75
C ASN A 196 -11.25 19.12 3.27
N LYS A 197 -11.05 19.11 1.96
CA LYS A 197 -9.80 18.68 1.31
C LYS A 197 -8.57 19.44 1.84
N LYS A 198 -8.74 20.73 2.20
CA LYS A 198 -7.64 21.55 2.71
C LYS A 198 -7.10 21.03 4.04
N CYS A 199 -7.97 20.61 4.96
CA CYS A 199 -7.56 20.04 6.24
C CYS A 199 -6.81 18.71 6.02
N ILE A 200 -7.32 17.83 5.16
CA ILE A 200 -6.71 16.53 4.90
C ILE A 200 -5.33 16.70 4.26
N ILE A 201 -5.22 17.57 3.26
CA ILE A 201 -3.93 17.88 2.61
C ILE A 201 -2.95 18.47 3.62
N PHE A 202 -3.40 19.35 4.50
CA PHE A 202 -2.55 19.93 5.55
C PHE A 202 -1.98 18.85 6.48
N TYR A 203 -2.82 17.92 6.99
CA TYR A 203 -2.36 16.86 7.87
C TYR A 203 -1.46 15.86 7.15
N ALA A 204 -1.75 15.53 5.88
CA ALA A 204 -0.90 14.67 5.07
C ALA A 204 0.49 15.28 4.84
N ASN A 205 0.55 16.58 4.51
CA ASN A 205 1.82 17.29 4.34
C ASN A 205 2.58 17.41 5.67
N ALA A 206 1.91 17.70 6.78
CA ALA A 206 2.53 17.75 8.09
C ALA A 206 3.17 16.41 8.47
N LEU A 207 2.48 15.30 8.18
CA LEU A 207 3.00 13.95 8.43
C LEU A 207 4.25 13.66 7.59
N ILE A 208 4.23 13.98 6.31
CA ILE A 208 5.38 13.84 5.40
C ILE A 208 6.57 14.68 5.90
N ILE A 209 6.33 15.93 6.29
CA ILE A 209 7.39 16.82 6.80
C ILE A 209 8.00 16.24 8.08
N VAL A 210 7.20 15.72 9.02
CA VAL A 210 7.71 15.12 10.27
C VAL A 210 8.61 13.92 9.97
N ILE A 211 8.24 13.09 9.00
CA ILE A 211 9.05 11.93 8.58
C ILE A 211 10.38 12.41 7.96
N MET A 212 10.32 13.39 7.04
CA MET A 212 11.52 13.92 6.37
C MET A 212 12.47 14.64 7.33
N VAL A 213 11.95 15.40 8.29
CA VAL A 213 12.77 16.13 9.29
C VAL A 213 13.49 15.16 10.23
N LYS A 214 12.89 14.02 10.56
CA LYS A 214 13.54 13.00 11.39
C LYS A 214 14.77 12.43 10.69
N ASP A 215 14.70 12.20 9.37
CA ASP A 215 15.82 11.66 8.59
C ASP A 215 16.92 12.69 8.31
N LEU A 216 16.59 13.97 8.19
CA LEU A 216 17.58 15.06 8.03
C LEU A 216 18.48 15.21 9.28
N LYS A 217 18.00 14.85 10.47
CA LYS A 217 18.82 14.87 11.70
C LYS A 217 19.81 13.69 11.79
N VAL A 218 19.74 12.72 10.90
CA VAL A 218 20.65 11.56 10.83
C VAL A 218 21.82 11.78 9.88
N ILE A 219 21.84 12.91 9.13
CA ILE A 219 23.00 13.30 8.34
C ILE A 219 23.94 14.06 9.29
N PRO A 220 25.08 13.49 9.75
CA PRO A 220 26.07 14.25 10.46
C PRO A 220 26.61 15.30 9.47
N LEU A 221 26.41 16.56 9.80
CA LEU A 221 27.14 17.67 9.19
C LEU A 221 28.60 17.48 9.63
N GLY A 222 29.34 16.67 8.87
CA GLY A 222 30.77 16.52 9.01
C GLY A 222 31.51 17.63 8.27
#